data_2fb62d975a7cb9a46726b550e243b193
#
_entry.id   2fb62d975a7cb9a46726b550e243b193
#
_cell.length_a   1.000
_cell.length_b   1.000
_cell.length_c   1.000
_cell.angle_alpha   90.00
_cell.angle_beta   90.00
_cell.angle_gamma   90.00
#
_symmetry.space_group_name_H-M   'P 1'
#
loop_
_entity.id
_entity.type
_entity.pdbx_description
1 polymer ?
#
loop_
_entity_poly.entity_id
_entity_poly.type
_entity_poly.pdbx_seq_one_letter_code
_entity_poly.pdbx_strand_id
1 'polypeptide(L)'
;MVEVHVLVQRYILCVLLSAHAVSSATDKMMRAAQFEKGGPENLYVGEVARPALGERQALIKVHTSAINRADTLQRKGLYPPPPGESDILGLEAAGVVDSLGPGCSEKWKIGDRVMSLLSGGGNSEYVATPEQLLMPIPEGMDYIQAAAIPEVWLTAYQLLHFVGKVQTGETVLIHGGASGVGTAAVQLVSLAGAKSIVTAGSEAKIATAVSLGASKGFNYKEGDFSQKVLDATNGKGVDVILDCVGGSYYEQNMNAIAVDGRWVLYGLMGGGTISGDVFAKLLRKRVSVTGTTLRARSLEYKSQLVGSFMQEVLPHFISGKVKPIIFTTFPLEKIGDAHKMMEENKNTGKIVIEVIQDRDKKDEL
;
A
#
# COMPACT_ATOMS: atom_id res chain seq x y z
N MET A 1 -28.05 -33.58 -51.63
CA MET A 1 -27.62 -34.30 -50.40
C MET A 1 -26.15 -34.19 -50.11
N VAL A 2 -25.28 -34.08 -51.10
CA VAL A 2 -23.80 -33.97 -50.89
C VAL A 2 -23.38 -32.59 -50.31
N GLU A 3 -24.01 -31.48 -50.74
CA GLU A 3 -23.63 -30.12 -50.24
C GLU A 3 -23.96 -29.86 -48.77
N VAL A 4 -25.06 -30.46 -48.27
CA VAL A 4 -25.42 -30.31 -46.84
C VAL A 4 -24.45 -31.03 -45.90
N HIS A 5 -23.87 -32.16 -46.37
CA HIS A 5 -22.89 -32.92 -45.58
C HIS A 5 -21.55 -32.17 -45.43
N VAL A 6 -21.12 -31.43 -46.43
CA VAL A 6 -19.88 -30.66 -46.43
C VAL A 6 -20.00 -29.42 -45.51
N LEU A 7 -21.16 -28.78 -45.50
CA LEU A 7 -21.44 -27.64 -44.60
C LEU A 7 -21.50 -28.05 -43.13
N VAL A 8 -22.15 -29.16 -42.82
CA VAL A 8 -22.22 -29.70 -41.45
C VAL A 8 -20.82 -30.13 -40.93
N GLN A 9 -20.00 -30.82 -41.81
CA GLN A 9 -18.64 -31.14 -41.40
C GLN A 9 -17.74 -29.92 -41.18
N ARG A 10 -17.87 -28.86 -42.01
CA ARG A 10 -17.16 -27.58 -41.78
C ARG A 10 -17.59 -26.88 -40.50
N TYR A 11 -18.88 -26.91 -40.18
CA TYR A 11 -19.39 -26.31 -38.93
C TYR A 11 -18.94 -27.09 -37.69
N ILE A 12 -18.95 -28.42 -37.74
CA ILE A 12 -18.45 -29.28 -36.65
C ILE A 12 -16.94 -29.10 -36.49
N LEU A 13 -16.16 -28.97 -37.57
CA LEU A 13 -14.74 -28.73 -37.52
C LEU A 13 -14.37 -27.35 -36.97
N CYS A 14 -15.17 -26.30 -37.32
CA CYS A 14 -14.99 -24.96 -36.73
C CYS A 14 -15.38 -24.92 -35.25
N VAL A 15 -16.44 -25.63 -34.84
CA VAL A 15 -16.81 -25.72 -33.41
C VAL A 15 -15.83 -26.54 -32.63
N LEU A 16 -15.26 -27.60 -33.19
CA LEU A 16 -14.18 -28.41 -32.55
C LEU A 16 -12.86 -27.65 -32.50
N LEU A 17 -12.53 -26.85 -33.53
CA LEU A 17 -11.34 -26.00 -33.53
C LEU A 17 -11.47 -24.82 -32.55
N SER A 18 -12.67 -24.24 -32.40
CA SER A 18 -12.93 -23.21 -31.38
C SER A 18 -12.94 -23.80 -29.95
N ALA A 19 -13.44 -25.03 -29.78
CA ALA A 19 -13.39 -25.74 -28.50
C ALA A 19 -11.95 -26.19 -28.12
N HIS A 20 -11.09 -26.50 -29.11
CA HIS A 20 -9.69 -26.83 -28.85
C HIS A 20 -8.81 -25.57 -28.61
N ALA A 21 -9.19 -24.41 -29.10
CA ALA A 21 -8.51 -23.15 -28.81
C ALA A 21 -8.78 -22.62 -27.39
N VAL A 22 -9.82 -23.12 -26.72
CA VAL A 22 -10.16 -22.75 -25.33
C VAL A 22 -9.56 -23.75 -24.31
N SER A 23 -8.99 -24.88 -24.77
CA SER A 23 -8.55 -25.99 -23.88
C SER A 23 -7.05 -26.26 -23.89
N SER A 24 -6.18 -25.23 -23.82
CA SER A 24 -4.77 -25.47 -23.50
C SER A 24 -4.09 -24.33 -22.76
N ALA A 25 -4.81 -23.50 -22.02
CA ALA A 25 -4.23 -22.89 -20.84
C ALA A 25 -4.26 -23.98 -19.76
N THR A 26 -3.29 -24.89 -19.76
CA THR A 26 -2.99 -25.66 -18.54
C THR A 26 -2.87 -24.63 -17.44
N ASP A 27 -3.74 -24.67 -16.45
CA ASP A 27 -3.69 -23.80 -15.28
C ASP A 27 -2.30 -23.98 -14.66
N LYS A 28 -1.39 -23.07 -15.02
CA LYS A 28 -0.06 -23.07 -14.42
C LYS A 28 -0.27 -22.76 -12.96
N MET A 29 0.14 -23.66 -12.08
CA MET A 29 0.10 -23.45 -10.64
C MET A 29 1.21 -22.49 -10.22
N MET A 30 0.99 -21.83 -9.09
CA MET A 30 1.95 -20.94 -8.42
C MET A 30 1.81 -21.06 -6.91
N ARG A 31 2.87 -20.77 -6.18
CA ARG A 31 2.82 -20.66 -4.73
C ARG A 31 2.25 -19.31 -4.32
N ALA A 32 1.41 -19.32 -3.29
CA ALA A 32 0.81 -18.12 -2.73
C ALA A 32 0.56 -18.28 -1.23
N ALA A 33 0.59 -17.16 -0.51
CA ALA A 33 0.14 -17.11 0.86
C ALA A 33 -1.38 -17.27 0.91
N GLN A 34 -1.83 -18.32 1.59
CA GLN A 34 -3.23 -18.59 1.86
C GLN A 34 -3.50 -18.47 3.36
N PHE A 35 -4.75 -18.32 3.74
CA PHE A 35 -5.12 -18.21 5.15
C PHE A 35 -6.54 -18.74 5.41
N GLU A 36 -6.75 -19.21 6.62
CA GLU A 36 -8.07 -19.29 7.26
C GLU A 36 -8.25 -18.05 8.15
N LYS A 37 -9.49 -17.58 8.28
CA LYS A 37 -9.76 -16.41 9.12
C LYS A 37 -9.31 -16.66 10.55
N GLY A 38 -8.54 -15.71 11.11
CA GLY A 38 -8.07 -15.83 12.48
C GLY A 38 -6.71 -15.22 12.76
N GLY A 39 -5.90 -15.92 13.54
CA GLY A 39 -4.56 -15.49 13.95
C GLY A 39 -3.49 -15.70 12.88
N PRO A 40 -2.27 -15.17 13.07
CA PRO A 40 -1.16 -15.31 12.12
C PRO A 40 -0.71 -16.76 11.91
N GLU A 41 -1.00 -17.65 12.84
CA GLU A 41 -0.77 -19.11 12.76
C GLU A 41 -1.62 -19.79 11.68
N ASN A 42 -2.69 -19.15 11.21
CA ASN A 42 -3.56 -19.67 10.15
C ASN A 42 -3.06 -19.31 8.73
N LEU A 43 -1.88 -18.69 8.62
CA LEU A 43 -1.23 -18.41 7.33
C LEU A 43 -0.34 -19.60 6.93
N TYR A 44 -0.45 -20.00 5.68
CA TYR A 44 0.37 -21.05 5.08
C TYR A 44 0.64 -20.74 3.62
N VAL A 45 1.66 -21.37 3.05
CA VAL A 45 1.94 -21.31 1.61
C VAL A 45 1.32 -22.54 0.96
N GLY A 46 0.50 -22.31 -0.07
CA GLY A 46 -0.14 -23.35 -0.85
C GLY A 46 -0.07 -23.06 -2.34
N GLU A 47 -0.47 -24.04 -3.16
CA GLU A 47 -0.55 -23.91 -4.60
C GLU A 47 -1.94 -23.41 -5.03
N VAL A 48 -1.94 -22.45 -5.93
CA VAL A 48 -3.15 -21.87 -6.56
C VAL A 48 -2.91 -21.71 -8.07
N ALA A 49 -3.98 -21.60 -8.84
CA ALA A 49 -3.86 -21.27 -10.26
C ALA A 49 -3.26 -19.86 -10.44
N ARG A 50 -2.37 -19.69 -11.42
CA ARG A 50 -1.90 -18.36 -11.82
C ARG A 50 -3.07 -17.51 -12.30
N PRO A 51 -3.08 -16.19 -12.03
CA PRO A 51 -4.13 -15.32 -12.53
C PRO A 51 -4.12 -15.28 -14.07
N ALA A 52 -5.31 -15.33 -14.66
CA ALA A 52 -5.47 -15.06 -16.08
C ALA A 52 -5.31 -13.55 -16.33
N LEU A 53 -4.71 -13.19 -17.46
CA LEU A 53 -4.58 -11.79 -17.90
C LEU A 53 -5.87 -11.30 -18.54
N GLY A 54 -6.41 -10.22 -18.01
CA GLY A 54 -7.46 -9.43 -18.64
C GLY A 54 -6.92 -8.39 -19.63
N GLU A 55 -7.83 -7.64 -20.21
CA GLU A 55 -7.50 -6.51 -21.06
C GLU A 55 -6.74 -5.43 -20.27
N ARG A 56 -5.66 -4.90 -20.85
CA ARG A 56 -4.78 -3.87 -20.27
C ARG A 56 -4.21 -4.23 -18.90
N GLN A 57 -3.95 -5.51 -18.68
CA GLN A 57 -3.27 -6.00 -17.47
C GLN A 57 -1.88 -6.53 -17.80
N ALA A 58 -0.96 -6.38 -16.87
CA ALA A 58 0.34 -7.02 -16.87
C ALA A 58 0.38 -8.14 -15.82
N LEU A 59 0.99 -9.26 -16.15
CA LEU A 59 1.39 -10.29 -15.20
C LEU A 59 2.79 -9.96 -14.70
N ILE A 60 2.93 -9.80 -13.41
CA ILE A 60 4.22 -9.60 -12.74
C ILE A 60 4.67 -10.93 -12.16
N LYS A 61 5.88 -11.40 -12.51
CA LYS A 61 6.60 -12.40 -11.73
C LYS A 61 7.16 -11.70 -10.51
N VAL A 62 6.61 -12.02 -9.34
CA VAL A 62 6.89 -11.30 -8.09
C VAL A 62 8.18 -11.79 -7.49
N HIS A 63 9.14 -10.90 -7.26
CA HIS A 63 10.35 -11.17 -6.51
C HIS A 63 10.13 -10.88 -5.01
N THR A 64 9.49 -9.78 -4.71
CA THR A 64 9.23 -9.32 -3.34
C THR A 64 7.86 -8.65 -3.23
N SER A 65 7.27 -8.77 -2.06
CA SER A 65 6.06 -8.07 -1.62
C SER A 65 6.31 -7.43 -0.27
N ALA A 66 5.34 -6.77 0.34
CA ALA A 66 5.51 -6.25 1.69
C ALA A 66 4.19 -6.27 2.47
N ILE A 67 4.31 -6.43 3.80
CA ILE A 67 3.15 -6.51 4.69
C ILE A 67 2.61 -5.12 5.01
N ASN A 68 1.29 -5.03 5.04
CA ASN A 68 0.53 -3.85 5.44
C ASN A 68 -0.48 -4.20 6.56
N ARG A 69 -0.89 -3.21 7.34
CA ARG A 69 -1.90 -3.42 8.40
C ARG A 69 -3.21 -3.98 7.83
N ALA A 70 -3.57 -3.57 6.62
CA ALA A 70 -4.74 -4.06 5.91
C ALA A 70 -4.72 -5.57 5.66
N ASP A 71 -3.54 -6.18 5.42
CA ASP A 71 -3.39 -7.63 5.26
C ASP A 71 -3.78 -8.36 6.55
N THR A 72 -3.36 -7.84 7.72
CA THR A 72 -3.73 -8.42 9.01
C THR A 72 -5.23 -8.31 9.29
N LEU A 73 -5.87 -7.21 8.83
CA LEU A 73 -7.32 -7.02 8.95
C LEU A 73 -8.09 -7.91 7.97
N GLN A 74 -7.61 -8.09 6.74
CA GLN A 74 -8.21 -9.02 5.77
C GLN A 74 -8.17 -10.44 6.32
N ARG A 75 -7.03 -10.91 6.81
CA ARG A 75 -6.93 -12.24 7.44
C ARG A 75 -7.92 -12.44 8.59
N LYS A 76 -8.20 -11.39 9.38
CA LYS A 76 -9.21 -11.40 10.45
C LYS A 76 -10.65 -11.28 9.93
N GLY A 77 -10.85 -11.08 8.62
CA GLY A 77 -12.18 -10.86 8.03
C GLY A 77 -12.77 -9.48 8.28
N LEU A 78 -11.95 -8.51 8.73
CA LEU A 78 -12.36 -7.15 9.06
C LEU A 78 -12.17 -6.15 7.90
N TYR A 79 -11.44 -6.54 6.86
CA TYR A 79 -11.17 -5.70 5.69
C TYR A 79 -11.11 -6.56 4.42
N PRO A 80 -12.27 -7.02 3.91
CA PRO A 80 -12.30 -7.89 2.72
C PRO A 80 -11.80 -7.15 1.47
N PRO A 81 -11.31 -7.89 0.45
CA PRO A 81 -10.99 -7.31 -0.83
C PRO A 81 -12.24 -6.72 -1.50
N PRO A 82 -12.09 -5.70 -2.36
CA PRO A 82 -13.17 -5.24 -3.21
C PRO A 82 -13.70 -6.38 -4.11
N PRO A 83 -14.98 -6.34 -4.51
CA PRO A 83 -15.53 -7.35 -5.41
C PRO A 83 -14.73 -7.50 -6.70
N GLY A 84 -14.41 -8.74 -7.07
CA GLY A 84 -13.63 -9.08 -8.28
C GLY A 84 -12.11 -9.03 -8.11
N GLU A 85 -11.61 -8.58 -6.97
CA GLU A 85 -10.19 -8.57 -6.67
C GLU A 85 -9.76 -9.89 -6.00
N SER A 86 -8.46 -10.17 -6.02
CA SER A 86 -7.88 -11.38 -5.44
C SER A 86 -8.11 -11.49 -3.94
N ASP A 87 -8.50 -12.67 -3.47
CA ASP A 87 -8.56 -13.00 -2.03
C ASP A 87 -7.17 -13.25 -1.42
N ILE A 88 -6.14 -13.49 -2.25
CA ILE A 88 -4.76 -13.63 -1.78
C ILE A 88 -4.31 -12.28 -1.20
N LEU A 89 -3.64 -12.32 -0.06
CA LEU A 89 -3.08 -11.14 0.60
C LEU A 89 -1.98 -10.46 -0.25
N GLY A 90 -1.64 -9.24 0.12
CA GLY A 90 -0.56 -8.45 -0.48
C GLY A 90 -1.07 -7.32 -1.35
N LEU A 91 -0.83 -6.09 -0.89
CA LEU A 91 -1.32 -4.86 -1.53
C LEU A 91 -0.26 -4.16 -2.39
N GLU A 92 0.89 -4.79 -2.51
CA GLU A 92 2.02 -4.29 -3.31
C GLU A 92 2.96 -5.44 -3.70
N ALA A 93 3.67 -5.25 -4.79
CA ALA A 93 4.70 -6.17 -5.24
C ALA A 93 5.78 -5.45 -6.04
N ALA A 94 6.98 -6.04 -6.09
CA ALA A 94 8.06 -5.69 -6.99
C ALA A 94 8.57 -6.95 -7.69
N GLY A 95 8.87 -6.84 -8.99
CA GLY A 95 9.30 -7.97 -9.80
C GLY A 95 9.53 -7.58 -11.25
N VAL A 96 9.32 -8.51 -12.16
CA VAL A 96 9.45 -8.30 -13.60
C VAL A 96 8.14 -8.55 -14.32
N VAL A 97 7.90 -7.80 -15.39
CA VAL A 97 6.79 -8.08 -16.31
C VAL A 97 7.03 -9.41 -17.01
N ASP A 98 6.20 -10.40 -16.70
CA ASP A 98 6.25 -11.74 -17.31
C ASP A 98 5.48 -11.79 -18.63
N SER A 99 4.30 -11.18 -18.64
CA SER A 99 3.46 -11.10 -19.84
C SER A 99 2.51 -9.90 -19.79
N LEU A 100 2.01 -9.52 -20.96
CA LEU A 100 1.11 -8.39 -21.15
C LEU A 100 -0.19 -8.88 -21.80
N GLY A 101 -1.33 -8.47 -21.24
CA GLY A 101 -2.65 -8.78 -21.77
C GLY A 101 -2.99 -7.96 -23.02
N PRO A 102 -4.10 -8.28 -23.69
CA PRO A 102 -4.57 -7.54 -24.86
C PRO A 102 -4.76 -6.06 -24.53
N GLY A 103 -4.45 -5.19 -25.48
CA GLY A 103 -4.68 -3.74 -25.39
C GLY A 103 -3.71 -2.99 -24.47
N CYS A 104 -2.68 -3.64 -23.93
CA CYS A 104 -1.60 -2.95 -23.22
C CYS A 104 -0.86 -1.99 -24.16
N SER A 105 -0.45 -0.86 -23.58
CA SER A 105 0.34 0.14 -24.29
C SER A 105 1.78 -0.32 -24.52
N GLU A 106 2.48 0.29 -25.49
CA GLU A 106 3.89 0.01 -25.76
C GLU A 106 4.86 0.53 -24.68
N LYS A 107 4.31 1.15 -23.63
CA LYS A 107 5.11 1.67 -22.51
C LYS A 107 5.85 0.57 -21.76
N TRP A 108 5.24 -0.60 -21.63
CA TRP A 108 5.78 -1.71 -20.86
C TRP A 108 6.20 -2.87 -21.76
N LYS A 109 7.28 -3.55 -21.39
CA LYS A 109 7.83 -4.69 -22.11
C LYS A 109 8.03 -5.86 -21.15
N ILE A 110 7.96 -7.07 -21.69
CA ILE A 110 8.37 -8.29 -20.96
C ILE A 110 9.83 -8.14 -20.52
N GLY A 111 10.09 -8.42 -19.25
CA GLY A 111 11.40 -8.24 -18.62
C GLY A 111 11.59 -6.90 -17.92
N ASP A 112 10.69 -5.92 -18.09
CA ASP A 112 10.80 -4.65 -17.37
C ASP A 112 10.69 -4.88 -15.86
N ARG A 113 11.59 -4.23 -15.11
CA ARG A 113 11.57 -4.23 -13.65
C ARG A 113 10.54 -3.23 -13.14
N VAL A 114 9.54 -3.73 -12.43
CA VAL A 114 8.39 -2.92 -12.00
C VAL A 114 8.04 -3.14 -10.53
N MET A 115 7.44 -2.12 -9.94
CA MET A 115 6.70 -2.20 -8.68
C MET A 115 5.27 -1.74 -8.92
N SER A 116 4.31 -2.25 -8.13
CA SER A 116 2.90 -1.95 -8.34
C SER A 116 2.11 -1.86 -7.05
N LEU A 117 1.15 -0.92 -7.03
CA LEU A 117 0.04 -0.91 -6.09
C LEU A 117 -0.97 -1.98 -6.50
N LEU A 118 -1.44 -2.77 -5.55
CA LEU A 118 -2.34 -3.89 -5.78
C LEU A 118 -3.61 -3.78 -4.93
N SER A 119 -4.69 -4.44 -5.37
CA SER A 119 -5.88 -4.65 -4.56
C SER A 119 -5.88 -6.00 -3.82
N GLY A 120 -4.89 -6.84 -4.09
CA GLY A 120 -4.64 -8.17 -3.53
C GLY A 120 -3.67 -8.93 -4.42
N GLY A 121 -3.23 -10.11 -3.97
CA GLY A 121 -2.39 -11.01 -4.77
C GLY A 121 -0.88 -10.84 -4.63
N GLY A 122 -0.39 -9.79 -3.96
CA GLY A 122 1.05 -9.50 -3.89
C GLY A 122 1.89 -10.57 -3.19
N ASN A 123 1.29 -11.35 -2.30
CA ASN A 123 1.99 -12.42 -1.58
C ASN A 123 1.88 -13.76 -2.33
N SER A 124 2.18 -13.75 -3.62
CA SER A 124 2.24 -14.92 -4.51
C SER A 124 3.31 -14.76 -5.58
N GLU A 125 3.68 -15.85 -6.26
CA GLU A 125 4.73 -15.83 -7.29
C GLU A 125 4.35 -15.00 -8.53
N TYR A 126 3.05 -14.87 -8.82
CA TYR A 126 2.55 -14.06 -9.94
C TYR A 126 1.33 -13.27 -9.54
N VAL A 127 1.23 -12.04 -10.02
CA VAL A 127 0.06 -11.19 -9.82
C VAL A 127 -0.29 -10.45 -11.10
N ALA A 128 -1.58 -10.44 -11.47
CA ALA A 128 -2.10 -9.61 -12.55
C ALA A 128 -2.54 -8.25 -11.99
N THR A 129 -2.17 -7.18 -12.69
CA THR A 129 -2.51 -5.81 -12.30
C THR A 129 -2.77 -4.95 -13.53
N PRO A 130 -3.65 -3.93 -13.46
CA PRO A 130 -3.78 -2.95 -14.54
C PRO A 130 -2.43 -2.27 -14.85
N GLU A 131 -2.08 -2.17 -16.13
CA GLU A 131 -0.81 -1.55 -16.57
C GLU A 131 -0.60 -0.13 -16.04
N GLN A 132 -1.70 0.59 -15.77
CA GLN A 132 -1.69 1.97 -15.26
C GLN A 132 -1.17 2.07 -13.82
N LEU A 133 -1.13 0.97 -13.08
CA LEU A 133 -0.64 0.93 -11.69
C LEU A 133 0.84 0.52 -11.60
N LEU A 134 1.46 0.19 -12.72
CA LEU A 134 2.88 -0.13 -12.78
C LEU A 134 3.72 1.14 -12.65
N MET A 135 4.78 1.04 -11.87
CA MET A 135 5.83 2.03 -11.72
C MET A 135 7.18 1.39 -12.05
N PRO A 136 8.07 2.06 -12.78
CA PRO A 136 9.40 1.52 -13.03
C PRO A 136 10.20 1.51 -11.72
N ILE A 137 10.98 0.46 -11.52
CA ILE A 137 11.96 0.43 -10.42
C ILE A 137 13.15 1.27 -10.83
N PRO A 138 13.54 2.31 -10.04
CA PRO A 138 14.72 3.10 -10.34
C PRO A 138 15.98 2.26 -10.52
N GLU A 139 16.86 2.69 -11.40
CA GLU A 139 18.17 2.08 -11.58
C GLU A 139 18.95 2.09 -10.25
N GLY A 140 19.61 0.99 -9.92
CA GLY A 140 20.31 0.79 -8.65
C GLY A 140 19.44 0.43 -7.45
N MET A 141 18.11 0.50 -7.56
CA MET A 141 17.20 0.05 -6.50
C MET A 141 16.96 -1.46 -6.62
N ASP A 142 17.08 -2.19 -5.52
CA ASP A 142 16.76 -3.62 -5.47
C ASP A 142 15.24 -3.87 -5.30
N TYR A 143 14.82 -5.13 -5.42
CA TYR A 143 13.40 -5.49 -5.29
C TYR A 143 12.87 -5.32 -3.86
N ILE A 144 13.73 -5.51 -2.84
CA ILE A 144 13.35 -5.33 -1.43
C ILE A 144 12.98 -3.88 -1.16
N GLN A 145 13.79 -2.95 -1.63
CA GLN A 145 13.51 -1.52 -1.55
C GLN A 145 12.27 -1.14 -2.35
N ALA A 146 12.14 -1.66 -3.57
CA ALA A 146 11.04 -1.36 -4.46
C ALA A 146 9.69 -1.83 -3.90
N ALA A 147 9.60 -3.03 -3.32
CA ALA A 147 8.37 -3.54 -2.72
C ALA A 147 7.91 -2.76 -1.47
N ALA A 148 8.79 -1.98 -0.88
CA ALA A 148 8.47 -1.15 0.29
C ALA A 148 7.88 0.22 -0.07
N ILE A 149 7.60 0.48 -1.36
CA ILE A 149 7.16 1.80 -1.85
C ILE A 149 5.65 1.85 -2.14
N PRO A 150 5.04 1.01 -2.99
CA PRO A 150 3.75 1.30 -3.60
C PRO A 150 2.64 1.62 -2.59
N GLU A 151 2.36 0.75 -1.65
CA GLU A 151 1.21 0.93 -0.75
C GLU A 151 1.40 2.11 0.19
N VAL A 152 2.53 2.20 0.88
CA VAL A 152 2.70 3.20 1.94
C VAL A 152 3.04 4.59 1.42
N TRP A 153 3.79 4.69 0.32
CA TRP A 153 4.12 5.99 -0.26
C TRP A 153 2.96 6.58 -1.04
N LEU A 154 2.22 5.77 -1.81
CA LEU A 154 1.00 6.23 -2.48
C LEU A 154 -0.08 6.59 -1.45
N THR A 155 -0.23 5.82 -0.36
CA THR A 155 -1.11 6.20 0.74
C THR A 155 -0.69 7.53 1.33
N ALA A 156 0.58 7.73 1.71
CA ALA A 156 1.04 8.99 2.29
C ALA A 156 0.88 10.16 1.31
N TYR A 157 1.18 9.97 0.03
CA TYR A 157 1.00 10.97 -1.01
C TYR A 157 -0.48 11.35 -1.21
N GLN A 158 -1.38 10.35 -1.24
CA GLN A 158 -2.83 10.58 -1.26
C GLN A 158 -3.28 11.43 -0.06
N LEU A 159 -2.86 11.03 1.15
CA LEU A 159 -3.26 11.71 2.38
C LEU A 159 -2.81 13.18 2.40
N LEU A 160 -1.60 13.46 1.93
CA LEU A 160 -1.01 14.79 1.94
C LEU A 160 -1.55 15.67 0.81
N HIS A 161 -1.54 15.19 -0.43
CA HIS A 161 -1.78 16.03 -1.61
C HIS A 161 -3.21 15.96 -2.12
N PHE A 162 -3.82 14.76 -2.18
CA PHE A 162 -5.18 14.60 -2.73
C PHE A 162 -6.26 14.93 -1.71
N VAL A 163 -6.05 14.59 -0.43
CA VAL A 163 -7.06 14.74 0.63
C VAL A 163 -6.73 15.91 1.55
N GLY A 164 -5.55 15.90 2.17
CA GLY A 164 -5.12 16.92 3.13
C GLY A 164 -4.71 18.23 2.48
N LYS A 165 -4.37 18.25 1.19
CA LYS A 165 -4.00 19.45 0.42
C LYS A 165 -2.96 20.30 1.14
N VAL A 166 -1.92 19.65 1.66
CA VAL A 166 -0.85 20.29 2.44
C VAL A 166 -0.16 21.37 1.61
N GLN A 167 0.08 22.52 2.22
CA GLN A 167 0.73 23.67 1.62
C GLN A 167 2.11 23.91 2.24
N THR A 168 3.00 24.54 1.49
CA THR A 168 4.30 24.99 2.00
C THR A 168 4.14 25.87 3.25
N GLY A 169 4.96 25.60 4.26
CA GLY A 169 4.96 26.33 5.54
C GLY A 169 3.96 25.80 6.59
N GLU A 170 3.06 24.90 6.21
CA GLU A 170 2.12 24.28 7.15
C GLU A 170 2.80 23.27 8.10
N THR A 171 2.12 22.95 9.19
CA THR A 171 2.55 21.92 10.15
C THR A 171 1.58 20.75 10.11
N VAL A 172 2.11 19.53 9.91
CA VAL A 172 1.37 18.27 9.81
C VAL A 172 1.64 17.41 11.03
N LEU A 173 0.62 16.99 11.76
CA LEU A 173 0.72 15.97 12.80
C LEU A 173 0.49 14.60 12.17
N ILE A 174 1.44 13.67 12.35
CA ILE A 174 1.39 12.33 11.78
C ILE A 174 1.36 11.31 12.92
N HIS A 175 0.24 10.62 13.10
CA HIS A 175 0.15 9.51 14.03
C HIS A 175 0.81 8.26 13.46
N GLY A 176 1.52 7.52 14.34
CA GLY A 176 2.32 6.38 13.91
C GLY A 176 3.50 6.77 13.01
N GLY A 177 4.21 7.86 13.36
CA GLY A 177 5.29 8.45 12.55
C GLY A 177 6.43 7.53 12.14
N ALA A 178 6.60 6.39 12.83
CA ALA A 178 7.59 5.38 12.49
C ALA A 178 6.98 4.16 11.75
N SER A 179 5.70 4.18 11.40
CA SER A 179 5.08 3.16 10.55
C SER A 179 5.55 3.30 9.09
N GLY A 180 5.17 2.34 8.23
CA GLY A 180 5.46 2.47 6.80
C GLY A 180 4.91 3.78 6.21
N VAL A 181 3.62 4.08 6.44
CA VAL A 181 2.99 5.34 6.00
C VAL A 181 3.63 6.55 6.70
N GLY A 182 3.91 6.45 8.02
CA GLY A 182 4.49 7.54 8.77
C GLY A 182 5.88 7.96 8.27
N THR A 183 6.75 6.98 8.02
CA THR A 183 8.12 7.26 7.51
C THR A 183 8.10 7.83 6.09
N ALA A 184 7.14 7.45 5.25
CA ALA A 184 6.92 8.04 3.94
C ALA A 184 6.36 9.46 4.07
N ALA A 185 5.33 9.67 4.90
CA ALA A 185 4.69 10.96 5.10
C ALA A 185 5.65 12.03 5.65
N VAL A 186 6.52 11.68 6.61
CA VAL A 186 7.55 12.61 7.12
C VAL A 186 8.43 13.15 5.99
N GLN A 187 8.90 12.27 5.11
CA GLN A 187 9.75 12.65 4.00
C GLN A 187 8.99 13.47 2.95
N LEU A 188 7.74 13.10 2.63
CA LEU A 188 6.89 13.84 1.70
C LEU A 188 6.53 15.23 2.22
N VAL A 189 6.26 15.39 3.52
CA VAL A 189 6.02 16.70 4.15
C VAL A 189 7.25 17.60 4.00
N SER A 190 8.45 17.05 4.19
CA SER A 190 9.69 17.79 3.94
C SER A 190 9.83 18.22 2.47
N LEU A 191 9.49 17.34 1.51
CA LEU A 191 9.50 17.67 0.08
C LEU A 191 8.52 18.80 -0.27
N ALA A 192 7.37 18.84 0.41
CA ALA A 192 6.34 19.87 0.22
C ALA A 192 6.72 21.22 0.87
N GLY A 193 7.88 21.34 1.54
CA GLY A 193 8.28 22.54 2.25
C GLY A 193 7.43 22.80 3.51
N ALA A 194 6.81 21.78 4.07
CA ALA A 194 6.04 21.81 5.30
C ALA A 194 6.81 21.21 6.48
N LYS A 195 6.29 21.29 7.68
CA LYS A 195 6.87 20.73 8.91
C LYS A 195 6.03 19.56 9.39
N SER A 196 6.66 18.49 9.85
CA SER A 196 5.95 17.38 10.49
C SER A 196 6.28 17.29 11.97
N ILE A 197 5.24 16.98 12.76
CA ILE A 197 5.31 16.52 14.14
C ILE A 197 4.76 15.10 14.15
N VAL A 198 5.38 14.18 14.89
CA VAL A 198 4.93 12.79 14.91
C VAL A 198 4.53 12.31 16.29
N THR A 199 3.63 11.33 16.37
CA THR A 199 3.48 10.50 17.56
C THR A 199 3.98 9.08 17.28
N ALA A 200 4.67 8.48 18.23
CA ALA A 200 5.14 7.10 18.14
C ALA A 200 5.19 6.46 19.54
N GLY A 201 5.37 5.14 19.60
CA GLY A 201 5.27 4.39 20.86
C GLY A 201 6.59 4.13 21.58
N SER A 202 7.69 4.75 21.16
CA SER A 202 8.99 4.69 21.84
C SER A 202 9.94 5.76 21.32
N GLU A 203 10.95 6.14 22.13
CA GLU A 203 11.97 7.10 21.76
C GLU A 203 12.78 6.68 20.53
N ALA A 204 13.11 5.39 20.39
CA ALA A 204 13.80 4.88 19.20
C ALA A 204 12.99 5.11 17.90
N LYS A 205 11.67 4.94 17.96
CA LYS A 205 10.76 5.21 16.84
C LYS A 205 10.66 6.70 16.53
N ILE A 206 10.65 7.54 17.55
CA ILE A 206 10.67 9.00 17.41
C ILE A 206 12.00 9.43 16.76
N ALA A 207 13.13 8.93 17.27
CA ALA A 207 14.45 9.25 16.72
C ALA A 207 14.55 8.89 15.22
N THR A 208 13.97 7.76 14.81
CA THR A 208 13.90 7.41 13.38
C THR A 208 13.08 8.45 12.59
N ALA A 209 11.91 8.83 13.04
CA ALA A 209 11.10 9.83 12.34
C ALA A 209 11.81 11.19 12.27
N VAL A 210 12.47 11.61 13.34
CA VAL A 210 13.27 12.84 13.37
C VAL A 210 14.46 12.77 12.39
N SER A 211 15.15 11.63 12.31
CA SER A 211 16.24 11.44 11.33
C SER A 211 15.80 11.49 9.88
N LEU A 212 14.49 11.28 9.62
CA LEU A 212 13.85 11.39 8.31
C LEU A 212 13.30 12.79 7.99
N GLY A 213 13.41 13.73 8.95
CA GLY A 213 12.99 15.12 8.75
C GLY A 213 11.79 15.59 9.59
N ALA A 214 11.27 14.76 10.53
CA ALA A 214 10.28 15.26 11.47
C ALA A 214 10.90 16.30 12.41
N SER A 215 10.21 17.43 12.61
CA SER A 215 10.70 18.52 13.46
C SER A 215 10.67 18.16 14.93
N LYS A 216 9.68 17.36 15.35
CA LYS A 216 9.52 16.85 16.72
C LYS A 216 8.75 15.54 16.71
N GLY A 217 8.91 14.76 17.80
CA GLY A 217 8.12 13.57 18.04
C GLY A 217 7.71 13.48 19.52
N PHE A 218 6.55 12.85 19.77
CA PHE A 218 6.03 12.64 21.11
C PHE A 218 5.64 11.19 21.31
N ASN A 219 6.02 10.65 22.46
CA ASN A 219 5.65 9.30 22.86
C ASN A 219 4.22 9.32 23.41
N TYR A 220 3.28 8.72 22.67
CA TYR A 220 1.86 8.69 23.07
C TYR A 220 1.59 7.86 24.33
N LYS A 221 2.55 7.06 24.79
CA LYS A 221 2.46 6.32 26.06
C LYS A 221 2.77 7.17 27.28
N GLU A 222 3.31 8.36 27.09
CA GLU A 222 3.68 9.31 28.15
C GLU A 222 2.62 10.37 28.42
N GLY A 223 1.38 10.08 28.10
CA GLY A 223 0.24 10.94 28.36
C GLY A 223 -0.23 11.75 27.17
N ASP A 224 -0.88 12.87 27.45
CA ASP A 224 -1.50 13.73 26.45
C ASP A 224 -0.46 14.41 25.55
N PHE A 225 -0.52 14.10 24.25
CA PHE A 225 0.35 14.74 23.26
C PHE A 225 -0.16 16.12 22.81
N SER A 226 -1.42 16.44 23.03
CA SER A 226 -2.02 17.66 22.46
C SER A 226 -1.37 18.93 23.02
N GLN A 227 -1.13 18.97 24.33
CA GLN A 227 -0.44 20.13 24.94
C GLN A 227 1.00 20.24 24.42
N LYS A 228 1.73 19.12 24.30
CA LYS A 228 3.07 19.10 23.72
C LYS A 228 3.11 19.61 22.27
N VAL A 229 2.07 19.31 21.50
CA VAL A 229 1.88 19.81 20.11
C VAL A 229 1.60 21.32 20.12
N LEU A 230 0.72 21.81 21.00
CA LEU A 230 0.44 23.24 21.15
C LEU A 230 1.69 24.03 21.53
N ASP A 231 2.48 23.53 22.49
CA ASP A 231 3.74 24.14 22.89
C ASP A 231 4.75 24.19 21.72
N ALA A 232 4.79 23.12 20.91
CA ALA A 232 5.66 23.01 19.73
C ALA A 232 5.23 23.95 18.58
N THR A 233 4.00 24.43 18.60
CA THR A 233 3.41 25.31 17.58
C THR A 233 3.08 26.70 18.10
N ASN A 234 3.65 27.10 19.25
CA ASN A 234 3.40 28.38 19.92
C ASN A 234 1.89 28.66 20.16
N GLY A 235 1.13 27.61 20.49
CA GLY A 235 -0.30 27.68 20.76
C GLY A 235 -1.20 27.65 19.53
N LYS A 236 -0.66 27.73 18.31
CA LYS A 236 -1.45 27.73 17.08
C LYS A 236 -2.15 26.37 16.84
N GLY A 237 -1.49 25.27 17.14
CA GLY A 237 -1.87 23.93 16.73
C GLY A 237 -1.37 23.59 15.31
N VAL A 238 -1.72 22.40 14.81
CA VAL A 238 -1.31 21.89 13.50
C VAL A 238 -2.35 22.12 12.42
N ASP A 239 -1.92 22.41 11.21
CA ASP A 239 -2.79 22.70 10.07
C ASP A 239 -3.45 21.42 9.50
N VAL A 240 -2.73 20.28 9.57
CA VAL A 240 -3.23 18.99 9.08
C VAL A 240 -2.90 17.88 10.10
N ILE A 241 -3.83 16.93 10.27
CA ILE A 241 -3.61 15.70 11.03
C ILE A 241 -3.79 14.50 10.09
N LEU A 242 -2.78 13.61 10.03
CA LEU A 242 -2.89 12.30 9.40
C LEU A 242 -3.13 11.26 10.50
N ASP A 243 -4.34 10.69 10.53
CA ASP A 243 -4.79 9.86 11.63
C ASP A 243 -5.14 8.42 11.21
N CYS A 244 -4.37 7.46 11.74
CA CYS A 244 -4.66 6.02 11.65
C CYS A 244 -5.28 5.44 12.92
N VAL A 245 -5.51 6.26 13.96
CA VAL A 245 -5.93 5.82 15.29
C VAL A 245 -7.41 6.00 15.50
N GLY A 246 -7.94 7.18 15.23
CA GLY A 246 -9.37 7.45 15.30
C GLY A 246 -9.88 7.76 16.72
N GLY A 247 -10.94 7.07 17.13
CA GLY A 247 -11.78 7.44 18.27
C GLY A 247 -11.04 7.76 19.57
N SER A 248 -10.06 6.92 19.96
CA SER A 248 -9.31 7.14 21.20
C SER A 248 -8.43 8.42 21.20
N TYR A 249 -8.16 9.00 20.01
CA TYR A 249 -7.37 10.23 19.88
C TYR A 249 -8.22 11.47 19.61
N TYR A 250 -9.55 11.32 19.56
CA TYR A 250 -10.45 12.41 19.18
C TYR A 250 -10.22 13.70 19.98
N GLU A 251 -10.21 13.60 21.31
CA GLU A 251 -10.08 14.77 22.19
C GLU A 251 -8.71 15.46 21.99
N GLN A 252 -7.64 14.67 21.97
CA GLN A 252 -6.30 15.22 21.81
C GLN A 252 -6.10 15.82 20.42
N ASN A 253 -6.65 15.19 19.36
CA ASN A 253 -6.62 15.73 18.01
C ASN A 253 -7.40 17.06 17.92
N MET A 254 -8.58 17.13 18.52
CA MET A 254 -9.37 18.37 18.56
C MET A 254 -8.68 19.49 19.34
N ASN A 255 -7.90 19.17 20.37
CA ASN A 255 -7.09 20.16 21.09
C ASN A 255 -5.90 20.62 20.23
N ALA A 256 -5.18 19.69 19.60
CA ALA A 256 -3.95 19.94 18.84
C ALA A 256 -4.18 20.61 17.47
N ILE A 257 -5.35 20.42 16.83
CA ILE A 257 -5.62 20.97 15.51
C ILE A 257 -5.87 22.47 15.56
N ALA A 258 -5.34 23.20 14.60
CA ALA A 258 -5.56 24.64 14.44
C ALA A 258 -7.01 24.95 13.99
N VAL A 259 -7.37 26.22 14.07
CA VAL A 259 -8.58 26.74 13.42
C VAL A 259 -8.43 26.58 11.89
N ASP A 260 -9.49 26.19 11.20
CA ASP A 260 -9.51 25.83 9.77
C ASP A 260 -8.66 24.60 9.43
N GLY A 261 -8.28 23.80 10.43
CA GLY A 261 -7.47 22.60 10.25
C GLY A 261 -8.19 21.48 9.49
N ARG A 262 -7.42 20.59 8.91
CA ARG A 262 -7.89 19.44 8.13
C ARG A 262 -7.43 18.14 8.80
N TRP A 263 -8.38 17.31 9.17
CA TRP A 263 -8.13 16.01 9.81
C TRP A 263 -8.43 14.89 8.82
N VAL A 264 -7.40 14.19 8.37
CA VAL A 264 -7.49 13.09 7.42
C VAL A 264 -7.42 11.77 8.18
N LEU A 265 -8.57 11.08 8.24
CA LEU A 265 -8.72 9.79 8.91
C LEU A 265 -8.54 8.65 7.89
N TYR A 266 -7.55 7.78 8.10
CA TYR A 266 -7.27 6.65 7.19
C TYR A 266 -7.15 5.29 7.89
N GLY A 267 -7.41 5.23 9.20
CA GLY A 267 -7.45 4.01 9.97
C GLY A 267 -8.15 4.20 11.31
N LEU A 268 -8.48 3.10 11.98
CA LEU A 268 -9.25 3.07 13.21
C LEU A 268 -8.60 2.14 14.26
N MET A 269 -7.28 2.22 14.41
CA MET A 269 -6.55 1.34 15.36
C MET A 269 -6.96 1.58 16.83
N GLY A 270 -7.46 2.76 17.16
CA GLY A 270 -7.99 3.15 18.47
C GLY A 270 -9.52 3.18 18.54
N GLY A 271 -10.18 2.54 17.57
CA GLY A 271 -11.64 2.45 17.49
C GLY A 271 -12.29 3.56 16.65
N GLY A 272 -13.54 3.34 16.28
CA GLY A 272 -14.33 4.24 15.42
C GLY A 272 -15.39 5.06 16.18
N THR A 273 -15.56 4.85 17.47
CA THR A 273 -16.60 5.51 18.27
C THR A 273 -16.02 6.71 18.99
N ILE A 274 -16.74 7.82 18.91
CA ILE A 274 -16.45 9.05 19.65
C ILE A 274 -17.71 9.51 20.40
N SER A 275 -17.53 10.26 21.48
CA SER A 275 -18.61 10.80 22.31
C SER A 275 -18.35 12.26 22.67
N GLY A 276 -19.37 12.96 23.21
CA GLY A 276 -19.29 14.34 23.66
C GLY A 276 -19.68 15.37 22.60
N ASP A 277 -19.23 16.61 22.77
CA ASP A 277 -19.64 17.77 21.97
C ASP A 277 -18.93 17.86 20.62
N VAL A 278 -18.99 16.79 19.82
CA VAL A 278 -18.25 16.63 18.57
C VAL A 278 -18.53 17.80 17.61
N PHE A 279 -19.80 18.03 17.28
CA PHE A 279 -20.17 19.07 16.32
C PHE A 279 -19.88 20.49 16.83
N ALA A 280 -20.04 20.75 18.13
CA ALA A 280 -19.71 22.04 18.71
C ALA A 280 -18.19 22.32 18.60
N LYS A 281 -17.34 21.35 18.83
CA LYS A 281 -15.88 21.48 18.68
C LYS A 281 -15.47 21.68 17.23
N LEU A 282 -16.03 20.89 16.30
CA LEU A 282 -15.78 21.02 14.85
C LEU A 282 -16.18 22.42 14.35
N LEU A 283 -17.39 22.88 14.71
CA LEU A 283 -17.91 24.17 14.30
C LEU A 283 -17.05 25.32 14.85
N ARG A 284 -16.68 25.26 16.15
CA ARG A 284 -15.89 26.33 16.82
C ARG A 284 -14.54 26.52 16.16
N LYS A 285 -13.88 25.45 15.75
CA LYS A 285 -12.57 25.49 15.07
C LYS A 285 -12.67 25.42 13.53
N ARG A 286 -13.87 25.28 12.96
CA ARG A 286 -14.12 25.11 11.51
C ARG A 286 -13.30 23.98 10.88
N VAL A 287 -13.12 22.88 11.64
CA VAL A 287 -12.31 21.73 11.23
C VAL A 287 -13.03 20.92 10.17
N SER A 288 -12.31 20.55 9.11
CA SER A 288 -12.76 19.56 8.13
C SER A 288 -12.22 18.18 8.51
N VAL A 289 -13.11 17.20 8.71
CA VAL A 289 -12.74 15.80 8.92
C VAL A 289 -13.07 15.00 7.67
N THR A 290 -12.08 14.36 7.08
CA THR A 290 -12.24 13.57 5.86
C THR A 290 -11.73 12.15 6.08
N GLY A 291 -12.62 11.15 5.95
CA GLY A 291 -12.22 9.74 5.91
C GLY A 291 -11.79 9.32 4.50
N THR A 292 -10.77 8.48 4.40
CA THR A 292 -10.32 7.94 3.11
C THR A 292 -9.73 6.54 3.25
N THR A 293 -9.82 5.78 2.16
CA THR A 293 -9.09 4.52 1.93
C THR A 293 -8.45 4.59 0.54
N LEU A 294 -7.51 3.70 0.23
CA LEU A 294 -6.89 3.63 -1.09
C LEU A 294 -7.36 2.39 -1.88
N ARG A 295 -7.42 1.24 -1.25
CA ARG A 295 -7.66 -0.06 -1.90
C ARG A 295 -8.91 -0.09 -2.75
N ALA A 296 -10.03 0.45 -2.27
CA ALA A 296 -11.33 0.46 -2.94
C ALA A 296 -11.57 1.66 -3.87
N ARG A 297 -10.56 2.51 -4.10
CA ARG A 297 -10.67 3.61 -5.07
C ARG A 297 -10.74 3.08 -6.50
N SER A 298 -11.39 3.82 -7.38
CA SER A 298 -11.48 3.48 -8.81
C SER A 298 -10.09 3.39 -9.45
N LEU A 299 -9.99 2.63 -10.54
CA LEU A 299 -8.75 2.54 -11.31
C LEU A 299 -8.30 3.90 -11.83
N GLU A 300 -9.23 4.76 -12.26
CA GLU A 300 -8.93 6.13 -12.70
C GLU A 300 -8.25 6.94 -11.59
N TYR A 301 -8.81 6.93 -10.37
CA TYR A 301 -8.22 7.63 -9.23
C TYR A 301 -6.83 7.11 -8.90
N LYS A 302 -6.66 5.77 -8.84
CA LYS A 302 -5.36 5.15 -8.57
C LYS A 302 -4.34 5.47 -9.66
N SER A 303 -4.76 5.46 -10.93
CA SER A 303 -3.91 5.80 -12.07
C SER A 303 -3.43 7.26 -12.02
N GLN A 304 -4.32 8.20 -11.68
CA GLN A 304 -3.95 9.60 -11.47
C GLN A 304 -2.97 9.75 -10.31
N LEU A 305 -3.23 9.06 -9.19
CA LEU A 305 -2.35 9.07 -8.01
C LEU A 305 -0.95 8.54 -8.35
N VAL A 306 -0.87 7.40 -9.02
CA VAL A 306 0.39 6.79 -9.48
C VAL A 306 1.12 7.71 -10.46
N GLY A 307 0.41 8.32 -11.41
CA GLY A 307 0.98 9.25 -12.37
C GLY A 307 1.61 10.47 -11.71
N SER A 308 0.88 11.13 -10.79
CA SER A 308 1.38 12.27 -10.02
C SER A 308 2.57 11.88 -9.14
N PHE A 309 2.50 10.74 -8.46
CA PHE A 309 3.59 10.23 -7.63
C PHE A 309 4.86 9.95 -8.45
N MET A 310 4.73 9.32 -9.62
CA MET A 310 5.88 9.08 -10.52
C MET A 310 6.51 10.38 -10.98
N GLN A 311 5.73 11.38 -11.28
CA GLN A 311 6.23 12.68 -11.75
C GLN A 311 6.92 13.47 -10.63
N GLU A 312 6.32 13.51 -9.45
CA GLU A 312 6.75 14.43 -8.38
C GLU A 312 7.68 13.78 -7.35
N VAL A 313 7.57 12.44 -7.12
CA VAL A 313 8.30 11.78 -6.03
C VAL A 313 9.37 10.80 -6.51
N LEU A 314 9.12 10.06 -7.59
CA LEU A 314 10.05 9.02 -8.06
C LEU A 314 11.47 9.58 -8.35
N PRO A 315 11.65 10.79 -8.91
CA PRO A 315 12.97 11.39 -9.09
C PRO A 315 13.76 11.59 -7.79
N HIS A 316 13.07 11.73 -6.67
CA HIS A 316 13.71 11.92 -5.37
C HIS A 316 14.24 10.60 -4.78
N PHE A 317 13.70 9.44 -5.17
CA PHE A 317 14.33 8.14 -4.89
C PHE A 317 15.63 7.97 -5.69
N ILE A 318 15.62 8.36 -6.97
CA ILE A 318 16.81 8.29 -7.84
C ILE A 318 17.94 9.17 -7.28
N SER A 319 17.61 10.37 -6.82
CA SER A 319 18.59 11.29 -6.21
C SER A 319 18.99 10.94 -4.78
N GLY A 320 18.39 9.94 -4.17
CA GLY A 320 18.61 9.55 -2.76
C GLY A 320 18.06 10.54 -1.72
N LYS A 321 17.28 11.55 -2.14
CA LYS A 321 16.68 12.55 -1.25
C LYS A 321 15.60 11.92 -0.35
N VAL A 322 14.93 10.88 -0.81
CA VAL A 322 14.00 10.06 -0.03
C VAL A 322 14.33 8.58 -0.19
N LYS A 323 13.94 7.78 0.77
CA LYS A 323 14.20 6.33 0.76
C LYS A 323 13.13 5.55 1.50
N PRO A 324 12.80 4.32 1.08
CA PRO A 324 11.96 3.43 1.85
C PRO A 324 12.71 2.99 3.11
N ILE A 325 11.99 2.85 4.21
CA ILE A 325 12.54 2.35 5.48
C ILE A 325 12.10 0.91 5.66
N ILE A 326 13.07 0.01 5.66
CA ILE A 326 12.85 -1.43 5.78
C ILE A 326 13.32 -1.86 7.16
N PHE A 327 12.44 -2.52 7.90
CA PHE A 327 12.75 -3.04 9.22
C PHE A 327 13.43 -4.41 9.13
N THR A 328 12.84 -5.31 8.34
CA THR A 328 13.35 -6.67 8.15
C THR A 328 12.68 -7.32 6.93
N THR A 329 13.26 -8.44 6.49
CA THR A 329 12.70 -9.31 5.46
C THR A 329 12.34 -10.68 6.04
N PHE A 330 11.35 -11.34 5.42
CA PHE A 330 10.99 -12.72 5.69
C PHE A 330 10.80 -13.45 4.37
N PRO A 331 11.18 -14.74 4.27
CA PRO A 331 10.75 -15.56 3.16
C PRO A 331 9.23 -15.78 3.20
N LEU A 332 8.61 -16.07 2.06
CA LEU A 332 7.17 -16.27 1.94
C LEU A 332 6.63 -17.33 2.93
N GLU A 333 7.41 -18.38 3.18
CA GLU A 333 7.09 -19.47 4.11
C GLU A 333 6.95 -18.98 5.58
N LYS A 334 7.51 -17.81 5.89
CA LYS A 334 7.47 -17.18 7.21
C LYS A 334 6.50 -16.00 7.31
N ILE A 335 5.54 -15.91 6.37
CA ILE A 335 4.59 -14.80 6.33
C ILE A 335 3.76 -14.70 7.63
N GLY A 336 3.49 -15.79 8.32
CA GLY A 336 2.83 -15.79 9.63
C GLY A 336 3.64 -15.02 10.69
N ASP A 337 4.96 -15.23 10.73
CA ASP A 337 5.87 -14.52 11.65
C ASP A 337 5.91 -13.01 11.32
N ALA A 338 5.89 -12.65 10.03
CA ALA A 338 5.82 -11.26 9.57
C ALA A 338 4.53 -10.57 10.03
N HIS A 339 3.37 -11.23 9.89
CA HIS A 339 2.09 -10.73 10.39
C HIS A 339 2.08 -10.55 11.91
N LYS A 340 2.60 -11.53 12.66
CA LYS A 340 2.73 -11.45 14.12
C LYS A 340 3.58 -10.25 14.53
N MET A 341 4.73 -10.06 13.88
CA MET A 341 5.62 -8.91 14.16
C MET A 341 4.91 -7.57 13.94
N MET A 342 4.12 -7.45 12.86
CA MET A 342 3.31 -6.26 12.59
C MET A 342 2.23 -6.04 13.64
N GLU A 343 1.53 -7.07 14.06
CA GLU A 343 0.47 -6.97 15.08
C GLU A 343 1.03 -6.56 16.45
N GLU A 344 2.23 -6.99 16.78
CA GLU A 344 2.96 -6.59 17.99
C GLU A 344 3.53 -5.18 17.90
N ASN A 345 3.34 -4.46 16.78
CA ASN A 345 3.87 -3.11 16.54
C ASN A 345 5.40 -3.00 16.78
N LYS A 346 6.16 -4.07 16.48
CA LYS A 346 7.61 -4.09 16.68
C LYS A 346 8.38 -3.36 15.58
N ASN A 347 7.81 -3.31 14.37
CA ASN A 347 8.48 -2.73 13.20
C ASN A 347 8.60 -1.20 13.25
N THR A 348 9.64 -0.71 12.60
CA THR A 348 9.82 0.67 12.15
C THR A 348 9.94 0.66 10.64
N GLY A 349 9.03 1.32 9.92
CA GLY A 349 8.95 1.16 8.45
C GLY A 349 8.31 -0.17 8.04
N LYS A 350 8.82 -0.75 6.95
CA LYS A 350 8.23 -1.90 6.26
C LYS A 350 8.81 -3.24 6.68
N ILE A 351 7.96 -4.26 6.64
CA ILE A 351 8.33 -5.68 6.68
C ILE A 351 8.14 -6.20 5.26
N VAL A 352 9.21 -6.69 4.64
CA VAL A 352 9.23 -7.17 3.25
C VAL A 352 9.17 -8.68 3.21
N ILE A 353 8.50 -9.23 2.21
CA ILE A 353 8.39 -10.67 1.95
C ILE A 353 9.17 -10.99 0.67
N GLU A 354 10.16 -11.85 0.79
CA GLU A 354 10.88 -12.44 -0.34
C GLU A 354 10.08 -13.63 -0.87
N VAL A 355 9.48 -13.47 -2.05
CA VAL A 355 8.65 -14.49 -2.70
C VAL A 355 9.54 -15.49 -3.47
N ILE A 356 10.51 -14.97 -4.22
CA ILE A 356 11.53 -15.77 -4.89
C ILE A 356 12.82 -15.69 -4.08
N GLN A 357 13.31 -16.83 -3.60
CA GLN A 357 14.59 -16.90 -2.89
C GLN A 357 15.77 -17.01 -3.86
N ASP A 358 16.96 -16.56 -3.43
CA ASP A 358 18.19 -16.63 -4.25
C ASP A 358 18.57 -18.05 -4.72
N ARG A 359 17.98 -19.09 -4.14
CA ARG A 359 18.18 -20.49 -4.59
C ARG A 359 17.56 -20.75 -5.97
N ASP A 360 16.49 -20.02 -6.29
CA ASP A 360 15.76 -20.18 -7.55
C ASP A 360 16.40 -19.35 -8.69
N LYS A 361 17.37 -18.47 -8.37
CA LYS A 361 18.12 -17.68 -9.36
C LYS A 361 19.17 -18.48 -10.15
N LYS A 362 19.53 -19.70 -9.74
CA LYS A 362 20.52 -20.52 -10.44
C LYS A 362 20.01 -21.14 -11.74
N ASP A 363 18.70 -21.16 -11.94
CA ASP A 363 18.07 -21.74 -13.14
C ASP A 363 17.74 -20.68 -14.21
N GLU A 364 18.08 -19.39 -13.97
CA GLU A 364 17.80 -18.26 -14.89
C GLU A 364 19.09 -17.72 -15.57
N LEU A 365 20.26 -18.34 -15.37
CA LEU A 365 21.53 -18.06 -16.05
C LEU A 365 21.88 -19.21 -17.01
#